data_025eac5db3e399015e984269a367d0e5
#
_entry.id   025eac5db3e399015e984269a367d0e5
#
_cell.length_a   1.000
_cell.length_b   1.000
_cell.length_c   1.000
_cell.angle_alpha   90.00
_cell.angle_beta   90.00
_cell.angle_gamma   90.00
#
_symmetry.space_group_name_H-M   'P 1'
#
loop_
_entity.id
_entity.type
_entity.pdbx_description
1 polymer ?
#
loop_
_entity_poly.entity_id
_entity_poly.type
_entity_poly.pdbx_seq_one_letter_code
_entity_poly.pdbx_strand_id
1 'polypeptide(L)'
;TEYKAGDIMSGENVSHVWLSLGPCNDGSVVILHSSPSGVHISGTPTPKGIENSQAIDLANKYMDKYYPVWNKKYPVKPFDYLEKYSQFRWYDNVLYDKYNLKNMYADNVMKIIFEEK
;
A
#
# COMPACT_ATOMS: atom_id res chain seq x y z
N THR A 1 15.57 1.54 3.19
CA THR A 1 14.53 1.07 4.11
C THR A 1 13.51 0.24 3.36
N GLU A 2 13.23 -0.92 3.87
CA GLU A 2 12.29 -1.84 3.26
C GLU A 2 10.90 -1.65 3.86
N TYR A 3 9.87 -1.64 3.01
CA TYR A 3 8.48 -1.50 3.42
C TYR A 3 7.77 -2.83 3.23
N LYS A 4 7.54 -3.54 4.33
CA LYS A 4 6.90 -4.85 4.29
C LYS A 4 5.40 -4.73 4.46
N ALA A 5 4.65 -5.69 3.90
CA ALA A 5 3.20 -5.76 4.11
C ALA A 5 2.91 -5.83 5.62
N GLY A 6 1.98 -5.01 6.06
CA GLY A 6 1.62 -4.90 7.47
C GLY A 6 2.33 -3.79 8.24
N ASP A 7 3.34 -3.14 7.64
CA ASP A 7 3.99 -2.00 8.28
C ASP A 7 3.01 -0.83 8.39
N ILE A 8 3.03 -0.16 9.54
CA ILE A 8 2.19 1.00 9.81
C ILE A 8 3.07 2.25 9.70
N MET A 9 2.62 3.21 8.90
CA MET A 9 3.34 4.46 8.68
C MET A 9 2.55 5.59 9.31
N SER A 10 3.19 6.32 10.21
CA SER A 10 2.55 7.42 10.94
C SER A 10 3.31 8.71 10.72
N GLY A 11 2.63 9.74 10.27
CA GLY A 11 3.22 11.07 10.03
C GLY A 11 3.15 11.94 11.27
N GLU A 12 4.29 12.48 11.68
CA GLU A 12 4.35 13.35 12.87
C GLU A 12 3.75 14.73 12.61
N ASN A 13 3.98 15.25 11.40
CA ASN A 13 3.56 16.61 11.05
C ASN A 13 2.34 16.64 10.14
N VAL A 14 1.82 15.49 9.78
CA VAL A 14 0.60 15.33 9.00
C VAL A 14 -0.26 14.32 9.74
N SER A 15 -1.48 14.69 10.07
CA SER A 15 -2.40 13.81 10.81
C SER A 15 -2.90 12.69 9.91
N HIS A 16 -2.00 11.77 9.56
CA HIS A 16 -2.33 10.68 8.65
C HIS A 16 -1.53 9.42 8.98
N VAL A 17 -2.18 8.30 8.81
CA VAL A 17 -1.60 6.97 9.01
C VAL A 17 -1.96 6.13 7.79
N TRP A 18 -1.03 5.35 7.31
CA TRP A 18 -1.31 4.39 6.25
C TRP A 18 -0.64 3.05 6.52
N LEU A 19 -1.18 2.02 5.88
CA LEU A 19 -0.71 0.65 6.03
C LEU A 19 -0.03 0.21 4.73
N SER A 20 1.15 -0.38 4.85
CA SER A 20 1.83 -0.97 3.70
C SER A 20 1.17 -2.30 3.31
N LEU A 21 0.88 -2.47 2.03
CA LEU A 21 0.48 -3.75 1.45
C LEU A 21 1.63 -4.42 0.71
N GLY A 22 2.83 -3.89 0.86
CA GLY A 22 4.04 -4.48 0.34
C GLY A 22 4.74 -3.63 -0.72
N PRO A 23 6.04 -3.89 -0.92
CA PRO A 23 6.84 -3.17 -1.90
C PRO A 23 6.69 -3.74 -3.29
N CYS A 24 7.02 -2.93 -4.28
CA CYS A 24 7.17 -3.35 -5.67
C CYS A 24 8.66 -3.33 -6.05
N ASN A 25 9.00 -3.91 -7.20
CA ASN A 25 10.39 -4.01 -7.64
C ASN A 25 11.04 -2.66 -7.93
N ASP A 26 10.25 -1.66 -8.27
CA ASP A 26 10.75 -0.31 -8.53
C ASP A 26 10.91 0.55 -7.27
N GLY A 27 10.70 -0.04 -6.10
CA GLY A 27 10.80 0.65 -4.82
C GLY A 27 9.54 1.39 -4.39
N SER A 28 8.51 1.41 -5.23
CA SER A 28 7.21 1.95 -4.82
C SER A 28 6.50 0.98 -3.88
N VAL A 29 5.48 1.47 -3.17
CA VAL A 29 4.78 0.70 -2.15
C VAL A 29 3.28 0.82 -2.36
N VAL A 30 2.58 -0.31 -2.38
CA VAL A 30 1.11 -0.31 -2.37
C VAL A 30 0.65 -0.01 -0.94
N ILE A 31 -0.30 0.89 -0.82
CA ILE A 31 -0.75 1.36 0.49
C ILE A 31 -2.27 1.22 0.63
N LEU A 32 -2.69 1.07 1.87
CA LEU A 32 -4.09 1.18 2.27
C LEU A 32 -4.19 2.39 3.18
N HIS A 33 -5.04 3.35 2.84
CA HIS A 33 -5.19 4.55 3.65
C HIS A 33 -6.64 4.96 3.73
N SER A 34 -6.95 5.77 4.72
CA SER A 34 -8.26 6.39 4.88
C SER A 34 -8.15 7.88 4.60
N SER A 35 -9.06 8.38 3.81
CA SER A 35 -9.17 9.81 3.49
C SER A 35 -10.57 10.29 3.85
N PRO A 36 -10.88 11.58 3.72
CA PRO A 36 -12.26 12.05 3.95
C PRO A 36 -13.29 11.33 3.09
N SER A 37 -12.91 10.80 1.93
CA SER A 37 -13.81 10.04 1.06
C SER A 37 -13.98 8.58 1.48
N GLY A 38 -13.10 8.03 2.33
CA GLY A 38 -13.17 6.66 2.81
C GLY A 38 -11.85 5.89 2.68
N VAL A 39 -11.92 4.58 2.86
CA VAL A 39 -10.74 3.70 2.75
C VAL A 39 -10.45 3.43 1.28
N HIS A 40 -9.18 3.45 0.92
CA HIS A 40 -8.76 3.35 -0.47
C HIS A 40 -7.40 2.65 -0.59
N ILE A 41 -7.26 1.81 -1.62
CA ILE A 41 -5.96 1.26 -2.01
C ILE A 41 -5.32 2.27 -2.96
N SER A 42 -4.07 2.58 -2.72
CA SER A 42 -3.32 3.49 -3.58
C SER A 42 -1.86 3.07 -3.65
N GLY A 43 -1.00 3.92 -4.13
CA GLY A 43 0.41 3.63 -4.24
C GLY A 43 1.26 4.88 -4.10
N THR A 44 2.54 4.66 -3.80
CA THR A 44 3.51 5.74 -3.77
C THR A 44 4.20 5.87 -5.13
N PRO A 45 4.76 7.04 -5.45
CA PRO A 45 5.74 7.11 -6.54
C PRO A 45 6.97 6.27 -6.19
N THR A 46 7.88 6.11 -7.15
CA THR A 46 9.16 5.47 -6.85
C THR A 46 9.98 6.36 -5.93
N PRO A 47 11.02 5.82 -5.25
CA PRO A 47 11.91 6.67 -4.44
C PRO A 47 12.58 7.80 -5.22
N LYS A 48 12.68 7.68 -6.53
CA LYS A 48 13.23 8.74 -7.40
C LYS A 48 12.18 9.76 -7.84
N GLY A 49 10.92 9.59 -7.43
CA GLY A 49 9.85 10.53 -7.73
C GLY A 49 9.05 10.24 -8.99
N ILE A 50 9.21 9.08 -9.61
CA ILE A 50 8.42 8.69 -10.78
C ILE A 50 7.02 8.32 -10.31
N GLU A 51 6.02 9.10 -10.73
CA GLU A 51 4.64 8.93 -10.27
C GLU A 51 3.93 7.73 -10.89
N ASN A 52 4.25 7.40 -12.16
CA ASN A 52 3.69 6.22 -12.81
C ASN A 52 4.47 4.98 -12.38
N SER A 53 4.25 4.56 -11.16
CA SER A 53 4.98 3.46 -10.52
C SER A 53 4.23 2.15 -10.64
N GLN A 54 4.94 1.04 -10.34
CA GLN A 54 4.31 -0.29 -10.27
C GLN A 54 3.22 -0.34 -9.21
N ALA A 55 3.41 0.36 -8.09
CA ALA A 55 2.40 0.40 -7.03
C ALA A 55 1.12 1.08 -7.48
N ILE A 56 1.22 2.16 -8.25
CA ILE A 56 0.05 2.85 -8.81
C ILE A 56 -0.68 1.96 -9.81
N ASP A 57 0.05 1.30 -10.70
CA ASP A 57 -0.56 0.38 -11.67
C ASP A 57 -1.28 -0.78 -10.99
N LEU A 58 -0.65 -1.34 -9.96
CA LEU A 58 -1.23 -2.45 -9.21
C LEU A 58 -2.47 -2.02 -8.43
N ALA A 59 -2.42 -0.86 -7.77
CA ALA A 59 -3.57 -0.31 -7.06
C ALA A 59 -4.75 -0.08 -8.01
N ASN A 60 -4.49 0.50 -9.18
CA ASN A 60 -5.53 0.70 -10.19
C ASN A 60 -6.14 -0.61 -10.66
N LYS A 61 -5.32 -1.62 -10.91
CA LYS A 61 -5.78 -2.93 -11.34
C LYS A 61 -6.81 -3.52 -10.37
N TYR A 62 -6.50 -3.50 -9.08
CA TYR A 62 -7.38 -4.09 -8.08
C TYR A 62 -8.57 -3.21 -7.74
N MET A 63 -8.40 -1.90 -7.71
CA MET A 63 -9.52 -0.98 -7.49
C MET A 63 -10.53 -1.05 -8.64
N ASP A 64 -10.06 -1.09 -9.89
CA ASP A 64 -10.97 -1.21 -11.04
C ASP A 64 -11.71 -2.55 -11.05
N LYS A 65 -11.03 -3.62 -10.69
CA LYS A 65 -11.62 -4.96 -10.73
C LYS A 65 -12.67 -5.19 -9.63
N TYR A 66 -12.37 -4.75 -8.42
CA TYR A 66 -13.20 -5.08 -7.25
C TYR A 66 -14.08 -3.94 -6.76
N TYR A 67 -13.68 -2.69 -7.05
CA TYR A 67 -14.41 -1.50 -6.60
C TYR A 67 -14.54 -0.47 -7.72
N PRO A 68 -15.08 -0.86 -8.90
CA PRO A 68 -15.05 0.02 -10.09
C PRO A 68 -15.81 1.33 -9.91
N VAL A 69 -16.95 1.31 -9.23
CA VAL A 69 -17.74 2.52 -9.01
C VAL A 69 -16.98 3.49 -8.09
N TRP A 70 -16.40 2.94 -7.02
CA TRP A 70 -15.61 3.73 -6.06
C TRP A 70 -14.38 4.32 -6.71
N ASN A 71 -13.66 3.52 -7.50
CA ASN A 71 -12.46 3.99 -8.18
C ASN A 71 -12.76 5.05 -9.24
N LYS A 72 -13.90 4.95 -9.92
CA LYS A 72 -14.32 5.97 -10.87
C LYS A 72 -14.58 7.31 -10.19
N LYS A 73 -15.21 7.28 -9.03
CA LYS A 73 -15.52 8.48 -8.25
C LYS A 73 -14.29 9.08 -7.59
N TYR A 74 -13.40 8.23 -7.08
CA TYR A 74 -12.18 8.61 -6.37
C TYR A 74 -10.99 7.85 -6.96
N PRO A 75 -10.45 8.31 -8.11
CA PRO A 75 -9.37 7.59 -8.79
C PRO A 75 -8.11 7.46 -7.92
N VAL A 76 -7.37 6.39 -8.17
CA VAL A 76 -6.06 6.20 -7.53
C VAL A 76 -5.14 7.36 -7.88
N LYS A 77 -4.48 7.93 -6.87
CA LYS A 77 -3.51 9.00 -7.03
C LYS A 77 -2.21 8.62 -6.33
N PRO A 78 -1.06 9.03 -6.86
CA PRO A 78 0.20 8.79 -6.16
C PRO A 78 0.27 9.63 -4.90
N PHE A 79 0.69 8.99 -3.80
CA PHE A 79 0.93 9.67 -2.54
C PHE A 79 2.39 9.50 -2.16
N ASP A 80 3.10 10.61 -2.03
CA ASP A 80 4.50 10.61 -1.65
C ASP A 80 4.63 10.55 -0.12
N TYR A 81 4.52 9.34 0.42
CA TYR A 81 4.58 9.11 1.85
C TYR A 81 5.91 8.53 2.33
N LEU A 82 6.85 8.31 1.43
CA LEU A 82 8.05 7.56 1.77
C LEU A 82 9.03 8.31 2.67
N GLU A 83 9.01 9.64 2.64
CA GLU A 83 9.99 10.45 3.39
C GLU A 83 9.43 11.16 4.62
N LYS A 84 8.10 11.17 4.78
CA LYS A 84 7.45 12.02 5.79
C LYS A 84 6.86 11.25 6.96
N TYR A 85 7.12 9.97 7.05
CA TYR A 85 6.45 9.08 7.99
C TYR A 85 7.43 8.24 8.78
N SER A 86 7.11 8.02 10.05
CA SER A 86 7.80 7.03 10.88
C SER A 86 7.21 5.66 10.58
N GLN A 87 8.09 4.68 10.44
CA GLN A 87 7.71 3.32 10.09
C GLN A 87 7.70 2.45 11.34
N PHE A 88 6.59 1.74 11.56
CA PHE A 88 6.42 0.81 12.66
C PHE A 88 6.12 -0.58 12.13
N ARG A 89 6.76 -1.56 12.71
CA ARG A 89 6.58 -2.95 12.33
C ARG A 89 6.27 -3.78 13.56
N TRP A 90 5.34 -4.72 13.40
CA TRP A 90 5.06 -5.68 14.45
C TRP A 90 6.26 -6.59 14.69
N TYR A 91 6.53 -6.88 15.95
CA TYR A 91 7.54 -7.89 16.29
C TYR A 91 7.10 -9.24 15.75
N ASP A 92 8.09 -10.09 15.45
CA ASP A 92 7.81 -11.45 15.02
C ASP A 92 7.00 -12.18 16.11
N ASN A 93 6.06 -13.01 15.66
CA ASN A 93 5.19 -13.82 16.51
C ASN A 93 4.15 -13.04 17.33
N VAL A 94 3.98 -11.72 17.09
CA VAL A 94 2.89 -10.95 17.70
C VAL A 94 1.60 -11.12 16.90
N LEU A 95 1.71 -11.04 15.56
CA LEU A 95 0.57 -11.28 14.67
C LEU A 95 0.79 -12.56 13.88
N TYR A 96 -0.30 -13.31 13.69
CA TYR A 96 -0.24 -14.52 12.87
C TYR A 96 -0.29 -14.15 11.40
N ASP A 97 0.80 -14.39 10.69
CA ASP A 97 0.95 -14.15 9.28
C ASP A 97 0.95 -15.49 8.53
N LYS A 98 -0.24 -16.05 8.35
CA LYS A 98 -0.43 -17.39 7.80
C LYS A 98 0.26 -17.62 6.47
N TYR A 99 0.24 -16.60 5.60
CA TYR A 99 0.76 -16.69 4.24
C TYR A 99 2.12 -16.05 4.08
N ASN A 100 2.73 -15.58 5.18
CA ASN A 100 4.02 -14.92 5.14
C ASN A 100 4.01 -13.65 4.24
N LEU A 101 2.95 -12.88 4.34
CA LEU A 101 2.74 -11.68 3.51
C LEU A 101 3.85 -10.65 3.70
N LYS A 102 4.38 -10.55 4.92
CA LYS A 102 5.43 -9.57 5.24
C LYS A 102 6.71 -9.75 4.44
N ASN A 103 6.91 -10.92 3.83
CA ASN A 103 8.09 -11.22 3.03
C ASN A 103 7.79 -11.29 1.53
N MET A 104 6.63 -10.81 1.10
CA MET A 104 6.20 -10.83 -0.28
C MET A 104 6.22 -9.44 -0.91
N TYR A 105 6.40 -9.40 -2.23
CA TYR A 105 6.12 -8.21 -3.00
C TYR A 105 4.60 -7.98 -3.09
N ALA A 106 4.22 -6.73 -3.35
CA ALA A 106 2.82 -6.33 -3.32
C ALA A 106 1.93 -7.11 -4.28
N ASP A 107 2.42 -7.49 -5.47
CA ASP A 107 1.64 -8.25 -6.42
C ASP A 107 1.16 -9.59 -5.85
N ASN A 108 2.02 -10.28 -5.12
CA ASN A 108 1.65 -11.53 -4.46
C ASN A 108 0.74 -11.30 -3.27
N VAL A 109 0.98 -10.24 -2.50
CA VAL A 109 0.09 -9.88 -1.39
C VAL A 109 -1.34 -9.63 -1.89
N MET A 110 -1.48 -8.88 -2.98
CA MET A 110 -2.78 -8.57 -3.55
C MET A 110 -3.50 -9.82 -4.08
N LYS A 111 -2.76 -10.73 -4.68
CA LYS A 111 -3.34 -12.01 -5.14
C LYS A 111 -3.92 -12.80 -3.98
N ILE A 112 -3.20 -12.91 -2.88
CA ILE A 112 -3.66 -13.68 -1.74
C ILE A 112 -4.89 -13.02 -1.10
N ILE A 113 -4.87 -11.70 -0.93
CA ILE A 113 -5.98 -10.99 -0.31
C ILE A 113 -7.25 -11.06 -1.16
N PHE A 114 -7.13 -10.89 -2.48
CA PHE A 114 -8.30 -10.72 -3.36
C PHE A 114 -8.65 -11.93 -4.19
N GLU A 115 -7.69 -12.76 -4.60
CA GLU A 115 -7.91 -13.81 -5.58
C GLU A 115 -7.86 -15.23 -5.02
N GLU A 116 -7.09 -15.45 -3.96
CA GLU A 116 -6.92 -16.78 -3.36
C GLU A 116 -7.66 -16.85 -2.02
N LYS A 117 -8.92 -17.17 -2.10
CA LYS A 117 -9.77 -17.30 -0.91
C LYS A 117 -10.02 -18.74 -0.54
#